data_5c2b241c7ea754f5fe2e2d83ee91c9f6
#
_entry.id   5c2b241c7ea754f5fe2e2d83ee91c9f6
#
_cell.length_a   1.000
_cell.length_b   1.000
_cell.length_c   1.000
_cell.angle_alpha   90.00
_cell.angle_beta   90.00
_cell.angle_gamma   90.00
#
_symmetry.space_group_name_H-M   'P 1'
#
loop_
_entity.id
_entity.type
_entity.pdbx_description
1 polymer ?
#
loop_
_entity_poly.entity_id
_entity_poly.type
_entity_poly.pdbx_seq_one_letter_code
_entity_poly.pdbx_strand_id
1 'polypeptide(L)'
;MDKREAILQRLVEIAAGLPGIAAAVRNQDEISEHARPAIAVFDADETADERAEQQGHPGRAPNIVEMTPEGLILLGAKPEHVGPALNELRAKLVKAVLTDTQLSTLAGANGRVRYAGCSTHLGHGRSMEGSMGVHFTFAYVLRPEQI
;
A
#
# COMPACT_ATOMS: atom_id res chain seq x y z
N MET A 1 10.91 3.11 16.23
CA MET A 1 10.00 2.29 15.42
C MET A 1 10.67 1.95 14.10
N ASP A 2 10.60 0.71 13.74
CA ASP A 2 11.06 0.23 12.44
C ASP A 2 10.39 0.97 11.28
N LYS A 3 11.16 1.34 10.27
CA LYS A 3 10.63 2.07 9.11
C LYS A 3 9.56 1.30 8.35
N ARG A 4 9.73 -0.02 8.22
CA ARG A 4 8.71 -0.87 7.58
C ARG A 4 7.37 -0.72 8.28
N GLU A 5 7.36 -0.86 9.59
CA GLU A 5 6.13 -0.73 10.37
C GLU A 5 5.55 0.68 10.28
N ALA A 6 6.39 1.70 10.35
CA ALA A 6 5.94 3.09 10.24
C ALA A 6 5.29 3.39 8.88
N ILE A 7 5.84 2.86 7.79
CA ILE A 7 5.27 3.01 6.44
C ILE A 7 3.90 2.32 6.37
N LEU A 8 3.82 1.09 6.87
CA LEU A 8 2.57 0.33 6.82
C LEU A 8 1.47 0.96 7.66
N GLN A 9 1.80 1.45 8.86
CA GLN A 9 0.85 2.20 9.68
C GLN A 9 0.37 3.47 8.98
N ARG A 10 1.28 4.19 8.34
CA ARG A 10 0.92 5.40 7.61
C ARG A 10 0.01 5.11 6.42
N LEU A 11 0.23 4.01 5.72
CA LEU A 11 -0.66 3.59 4.63
C LEU A 11 -2.09 3.34 5.13
N VAL A 12 -2.24 2.69 6.27
CA VAL A 12 -3.57 2.47 6.87
C VAL A 12 -4.23 3.80 7.23
N GLU A 13 -3.48 4.73 7.83
CA GLU A 13 -4.00 6.07 8.16
C GLU A 13 -4.45 6.83 6.91
N ILE A 14 -3.66 6.79 5.85
CA ILE A 14 -4.02 7.43 4.58
C ILE A 14 -5.31 6.83 4.03
N ALA A 15 -5.39 5.50 3.99
CA ALA A 15 -6.59 4.80 3.50
C ALA A 15 -7.83 5.17 4.32
N ALA A 16 -7.71 5.21 5.64
CA ALA A 16 -8.80 5.58 6.55
C ALA A 16 -9.27 7.03 6.35
N GLY A 17 -8.38 7.90 5.94
CA GLY A 17 -8.68 9.32 5.73
C GLY A 17 -9.26 9.66 4.36
N LEU A 18 -9.34 8.71 3.43
CA LEU A 18 -9.87 9.01 2.09
C LEU A 18 -11.39 9.24 2.14
N PRO A 19 -11.88 10.26 1.43
CA PRO A 19 -13.32 10.49 1.33
C PRO A 19 -14.04 9.29 0.73
N GLY A 20 -15.15 8.88 1.35
CA GLY A 20 -15.98 7.79 0.88
C GLY A 20 -15.58 6.40 1.35
N ILE A 21 -14.48 6.27 2.10
CA ILE A 21 -14.05 5.00 2.69
C ILE A 21 -14.77 4.79 4.03
N ALA A 22 -15.43 3.64 4.17
CA ALA A 22 -16.12 3.27 5.40
C ALA A 22 -15.21 2.58 6.41
N ALA A 23 -14.20 1.84 5.94
CA ALA A 23 -13.25 1.13 6.81
C ALA A 23 -11.89 0.98 6.15
N ALA A 24 -10.84 1.06 6.96
CA ALA A 24 -9.49 0.70 6.55
C ALA A 24 -8.96 -0.31 7.56
N VAL A 25 -8.44 -1.42 7.05
CA VAL A 25 -7.96 -2.54 7.87
C VAL A 25 -6.59 -3.00 7.38
N ARG A 26 -5.97 -3.88 8.14
CA ARG A 26 -4.64 -4.39 7.80
C ARG A 26 -4.65 -5.91 7.79
N ASN A 27 -4.13 -6.49 6.72
CA ASN A 27 -3.92 -7.93 6.55
C ASN A 27 -5.19 -8.78 6.70
N GLN A 28 -6.35 -8.22 6.37
CA GLN A 28 -7.61 -8.97 6.36
C GLN A 28 -8.48 -8.48 5.20
N ASP A 29 -9.13 -9.41 4.52
CA ASP A 29 -9.99 -9.12 3.37
C ASP A 29 -11.46 -9.52 3.59
N GLU A 30 -11.78 -10.14 4.71
CA GLU A 30 -13.15 -10.45 5.08
C GLU A 30 -13.79 -9.22 5.75
N ILE A 31 -14.37 -8.36 4.92
CA ILE A 31 -14.98 -7.12 5.38
C ILE A 31 -16.48 -7.17 5.03
N SER A 32 -17.33 -6.92 6.03
CA SER A 32 -18.77 -6.95 5.84
C SER A 32 -19.22 -5.91 4.81
N GLU A 33 -20.35 -6.16 4.14
CA GLU A 33 -20.91 -5.22 3.17
C GLU A 33 -21.20 -3.85 3.76
N HIS A 34 -21.55 -3.79 5.04
CA HIS A 34 -21.84 -2.53 5.73
C HIS A 34 -20.60 -1.66 5.95
N ALA A 35 -19.42 -2.25 5.88
CA ALA A 35 -18.15 -1.55 6.05
C ALA A 35 -17.46 -1.23 4.72
N ARG A 36 -18.18 -1.30 3.62
CA ARG A 36 -17.66 -0.98 2.28
C ARG A 36 -18.20 0.38 1.80
N PRO A 37 -17.46 1.12 0.96
CA PRO A 37 -16.13 0.79 0.43
C PRO A 37 -15.08 0.71 1.52
N ALA A 38 -14.17 -0.26 1.40
CA ALA A 38 -13.10 -0.47 2.36
C ALA A 38 -11.76 -0.61 1.64
N ILE A 39 -10.69 -0.33 2.36
CA ILE A 39 -9.33 -0.60 1.88
C ILE A 39 -8.64 -1.48 2.90
N ALA A 40 -8.12 -2.62 2.44
CA ALA A 40 -7.30 -3.51 3.24
C ALA A 40 -5.84 -3.33 2.82
N VAL A 41 -4.99 -2.90 3.73
CA VAL A 41 -3.56 -2.79 3.49
C VAL A 41 -2.89 -4.11 3.83
N PHE A 42 -2.23 -4.71 2.85
CA PHE A 42 -1.46 -5.94 3.03
C PHE A 42 0.03 -5.61 3.07
N ASP A 43 0.71 -6.14 4.05
CA ASP A 43 2.14 -5.88 4.29
C ASP A 43 3.02 -6.33 3.12
N ALA A 44 2.71 -7.49 2.55
CA ALA A 44 3.44 -8.10 1.45
C ALA A 44 4.93 -8.30 1.77
N ASP A 45 5.74 -8.45 0.73
CA ASP A 45 7.13 -8.85 0.88
C ASP A 45 8.08 -7.67 0.92
N GLU A 46 9.25 -7.93 1.46
CA GLU A 46 10.38 -7.00 1.45
C GLU A 46 11.60 -7.76 0.92
N THR A 47 12.36 -7.11 0.07
CA THR A 47 13.61 -7.65 -0.45
C THR A 47 14.76 -6.72 -0.09
N ALA A 48 15.92 -7.29 0.18
CA ALA A 48 17.13 -6.53 0.45
C ALA A 48 18.07 -6.59 -0.77
N ASP A 49 18.74 -5.47 -1.03
CA ASP A 49 19.71 -5.41 -2.12
C ASP A 49 21.00 -6.13 -1.70
N GLU A 50 21.33 -7.23 -2.37
CA GLU A 50 22.52 -8.04 -2.10
C GLU A 50 23.82 -7.30 -2.34
N ARG A 51 23.81 -6.23 -3.13
CA ARG A 51 25.03 -5.46 -3.44
C ARG A 51 25.67 -4.82 -2.21
N ALA A 52 24.87 -4.48 -1.20
CA ALA A 52 25.38 -3.89 0.03
C ALA A 52 26.25 -4.86 0.82
N GLU A 53 25.95 -6.16 0.79
CA GLU A 53 26.73 -7.19 1.47
C GLU A 53 28.09 -7.43 0.81
N GLN A 54 28.18 -7.20 -0.51
CA GLN A 54 29.41 -7.40 -1.27
C GLN A 54 30.45 -6.31 -1.04
N GLN A 55 30.10 -5.23 -0.36
CA GLN A 55 31.01 -4.12 -0.08
C GLN A 55 31.82 -4.27 1.22
N GLY A 56 31.84 -5.46 1.81
CA GLY A 56 32.79 -5.80 2.86
C GLY A 56 32.45 -5.39 4.28
N HIS A 57 31.20 -5.02 4.57
CA HIS A 57 30.75 -4.63 5.91
C HIS A 57 29.53 -5.46 6.36
N PRO A 58 29.64 -6.79 6.46
CA PRO A 58 28.50 -7.61 6.83
C PRO A 58 27.97 -7.25 8.22
N GLY A 59 26.67 -7.05 8.32
CA GLY A 59 25.95 -6.77 9.56
C GLY A 59 25.96 -5.32 10.03
N ARG A 60 26.77 -4.44 9.43
CA ARG A 60 26.82 -3.02 9.80
C ARG A 60 26.52 -2.06 8.65
N ALA A 61 26.70 -2.51 7.41
CA ALA A 61 26.42 -1.68 6.24
C ALA A 61 24.93 -1.39 6.14
N PRO A 62 24.54 -0.16 5.78
CA PRO A 62 23.14 0.12 5.44
C PRO A 62 22.74 -0.70 4.23
N ASN A 63 21.60 -1.35 4.31
CA ASN A 63 21.02 -2.10 3.19
C ASN A 63 19.90 -1.26 2.55
N ILE A 64 19.88 -1.25 1.22
CA ILE A 64 18.73 -0.74 0.51
C ILE A 64 17.69 -1.86 0.47
N VAL A 65 16.52 -1.59 1.01
CA VAL A 65 15.42 -2.56 1.02
C VAL A 65 14.26 -2.00 0.22
N GLU A 66 13.50 -2.91 -0.38
CA GLU A 66 12.33 -2.57 -1.16
C GLU A 66 11.15 -3.41 -0.67
N MET A 67 10.06 -2.73 -0.29
CA MET A 67 8.84 -3.39 0.11
C MET A 67 7.72 -3.07 -0.89
N THR A 68 6.79 -4.02 -1.06
CA THR A 68 5.76 -3.93 -2.08
C THR A 68 4.36 -4.13 -1.50
N PRO A 69 3.90 -3.25 -0.59
CA PRO A 69 2.58 -3.39 0.01
C PRO A 69 1.47 -3.17 -1.01
N GLU A 70 0.30 -3.70 -0.69
CA GLU A 70 -0.89 -3.59 -1.50
C GLU A 70 -2.01 -2.91 -0.72
N GLY A 71 -2.70 -1.98 -1.37
CA GLY A 71 -3.98 -1.48 -0.89
C GLY A 71 -5.10 -2.12 -1.68
N LEU A 72 -5.82 -3.07 -1.07
CA LEU A 72 -6.94 -3.75 -1.71
C LEU A 72 -8.22 -2.96 -1.46
N ILE A 73 -8.79 -2.42 -2.54
CA ILE A 73 -10.08 -1.71 -2.50
C ILE A 73 -11.20 -2.73 -2.68
N LEU A 74 -12.17 -2.70 -1.77
CA LEU A 74 -13.33 -3.58 -1.78
C LEU A 74 -14.60 -2.73 -1.81
N LEU A 75 -15.44 -2.94 -2.81
CA LEU A 75 -16.73 -2.26 -2.91
C LEU A 75 -17.77 -3.11 -3.64
N GLY A 76 -19.04 -2.74 -3.45
CA GLY A 76 -20.15 -3.30 -4.22
C GLY A 76 -20.91 -2.17 -4.88
N ALA A 77 -21.31 -2.37 -6.14
CA ALA A 77 -22.10 -1.42 -6.90
C ALA A 77 -22.81 -2.12 -8.04
N LYS A 78 -23.70 -1.41 -8.72
CA LYS A 78 -24.28 -1.91 -9.95
C LYS A 78 -23.19 -2.09 -11.01
N PRO A 79 -23.34 -3.05 -11.94
CA PRO A 79 -22.28 -3.33 -12.94
C PRO A 79 -21.76 -2.10 -13.68
N GLU A 80 -22.62 -1.16 -14.02
CA GLU A 80 -22.22 0.06 -14.72
C GLU A 80 -21.43 1.05 -13.85
N HIS A 81 -21.45 0.89 -12.52
CA HIS A 81 -20.82 1.82 -11.58
C HIS A 81 -19.60 1.26 -10.88
N VAL A 82 -19.41 -0.06 -10.85
CA VAL A 82 -18.32 -0.67 -10.08
C VAL A 82 -16.95 -0.28 -10.62
N GLY A 83 -16.77 -0.32 -11.93
CA GLY A 83 -15.50 0.06 -12.56
C GLY A 83 -15.13 1.52 -12.30
N PRO A 84 -16.03 2.48 -12.62
CA PRO A 84 -15.76 3.89 -12.33
C PRO A 84 -15.49 4.17 -10.84
N ALA A 85 -16.22 3.51 -9.93
CA ALA A 85 -16.02 3.68 -8.49
C ALA A 85 -14.64 3.16 -8.03
N LEU A 86 -14.21 2.00 -8.52
CA LEU A 86 -12.89 1.47 -8.24
C LEU A 86 -11.80 2.41 -8.74
N ASN A 87 -11.94 2.89 -9.96
CA ASN A 87 -10.95 3.80 -10.56
C ASN A 87 -10.85 5.12 -9.81
N GLU A 88 -11.98 5.64 -9.32
CA GLU A 88 -12.00 6.87 -8.54
C GLU A 88 -11.25 6.69 -7.21
N LEU A 89 -11.51 5.61 -6.49
CA LEU A 89 -10.82 5.32 -5.23
C LEU A 89 -9.33 5.04 -5.46
N ARG A 90 -8.99 4.32 -6.54
CA ARG A 90 -7.59 4.11 -6.91
C ARG A 90 -6.87 5.44 -7.12
N ALA A 91 -7.47 6.34 -7.89
CA ALA A 91 -6.87 7.64 -8.15
C ALA A 91 -6.64 8.44 -6.87
N LYS A 92 -7.62 8.44 -5.97
CA LYS A 92 -7.50 9.10 -4.66
C LYS A 92 -6.40 8.49 -3.81
N LEU A 93 -6.34 7.16 -3.75
CA LEU A 93 -5.32 6.45 -2.97
C LEU A 93 -3.93 6.71 -3.51
N VAL A 94 -3.74 6.57 -4.82
CA VAL A 94 -2.43 6.79 -5.47
C VAL A 94 -1.97 8.23 -5.23
N LYS A 95 -2.85 9.21 -5.44
CA LYS A 95 -2.51 10.62 -5.20
C LYS A 95 -2.12 10.85 -3.74
N ALA A 96 -2.90 10.35 -2.79
CA ALA A 96 -2.65 10.55 -1.37
C ALA A 96 -1.32 9.92 -0.94
N VAL A 97 -1.00 8.73 -1.44
CA VAL A 97 0.26 8.04 -1.12
C VAL A 97 1.45 8.77 -1.73
N LEU A 98 1.38 9.09 -3.02
CA LEU A 98 2.53 9.69 -3.73
C LEU A 98 2.82 11.14 -3.32
N THR A 99 1.83 11.84 -2.75
CA THR A 99 2.02 13.22 -2.30
C THR A 99 2.15 13.34 -0.78
N ASP A 100 2.14 12.24 -0.06
CA ASP A 100 2.24 12.24 1.39
C ASP A 100 3.66 12.59 1.85
N THR A 101 3.79 13.66 2.62
CA THR A 101 5.11 14.12 3.09
C THR A 101 5.71 13.19 4.15
N GLN A 102 4.87 12.54 4.94
CA GLN A 102 5.34 11.62 5.97
C GLN A 102 5.95 10.35 5.35
N LEU A 103 5.31 9.77 4.33
CA LEU A 103 5.87 8.64 3.60
C LEU A 103 7.17 9.01 2.89
N SER A 104 7.22 10.18 2.27
CA SER A 104 8.43 10.68 1.62
C SER A 104 9.57 10.82 2.63
N THR A 105 9.30 11.34 3.81
CA THR A 105 10.28 11.49 4.88
C THR A 105 10.78 10.12 5.38
N LEU A 106 9.86 9.16 5.53
CA LEU A 106 10.22 7.81 5.96
C LEU A 106 11.11 7.10 4.93
N ALA A 107 10.81 7.24 3.65
CA ALA A 107 11.66 6.69 2.58
C ALA A 107 13.05 7.34 2.58
N GLY A 108 13.11 8.63 2.89
CA GLY A 108 14.35 9.38 3.01
C GLY A 108 14.91 9.86 1.68
N ALA A 109 16.01 10.61 1.73
CA ALA A 109 16.64 11.23 0.57
C ALA A 109 17.11 10.20 -0.48
N ASN A 110 17.51 9.01 -0.03
CA ASN A 110 17.99 7.93 -0.90
C ASN A 110 16.93 6.86 -1.16
N GLY A 111 15.71 7.11 -0.73
CA GLY A 111 14.58 6.22 -0.94
C GLY A 111 13.61 6.75 -1.99
N ARG A 112 12.56 6.00 -2.21
CA ARG A 112 11.49 6.43 -3.11
C ARG A 112 10.17 5.76 -2.79
N VAL A 113 9.09 6.45 -3.16
CA VAL A 113 7.73 5.94 -3.10
C VAL A 113 7.21 5.92 -4.53
N ARG A 114 6.75 4.75 -5.01
CA ARG A 114 6.29 4.60 -6.38
C ARG A 114 4.97 3.86 -6.46
N TYR A 115 4.17 4.23 -7.43
CA TYR A 115 3.02 3.44 -7.87
C TYR A 115 3.50 2.30 -8.76
N ALA A 116 3.12 1.08 -8.44
CA ALA A 116 3.60 -0.11 -9.14
C ALA A 116 2.50 -0.81 -9.98
N GLY A 117 1.31 -0.23 -10.03
CA GLY A 117 0.23 -0.77 -10.85
C GLY A 117 -0.96 -1.23 -10.03
N CYS A 118 -1.96 -1.77 -10.71
CA CYS A 118 -3.16 -2.31 -10.07
C CYS A 118 -3.66 -3.56 -10.78
N SER A 119 -4.43 -4.37 -10.05
CA SER A 119 -5.12 -5.54 -10.59
C SER A 119 -6.59 -5.46 -10.21
N THR A 120 -7.48 -5.61 -11.19
CA THR A 120 -8.92 -5.48 -10.98
C THR A 120 -9.58 -6.85 -11.07
N HIS A 121 -10.46 -7.13 -10.10
CA HIS A 121 -11.30 -8.32 -10.08
C HIS A 121 -12.76 -7.90 -9.94
N LEU A 122 -13.56 -8.34 -10.90
CA LEU A 122 -15.00 -8.05 -10.93
C LEU A 122 -15.77 -9.36 -10.79
N GLY A 123 -16.78 -9.37 -9.92
CA GLY A 123 -17.70 -10.47 -9.80
C GLY A 123 -18.65 -10.53 -11.00
N HIS A 124 -19.43 -11.60 -11.07
CA HIS A 124 -20.46 -11.79 -12.06
C HIS A 124 -21.83 -11.78 -11.39
N GLY A 125 -22.85 -11.23 -12.06
CA GLY A 125 -24.20 -11.21 -11.57
C GLY A 125 -24.83 -9.83 -11.42
N ARG A 126 -26.01 -9.76 -10.77
CA ARG A 126 -26.80 -8.51 -10.67
C ARG A 126 -26.24 -7.49 -9.70
N SER A 127 -25.62 -7.95 -8.62
CA SER A 127 -24.85 -7.08 -7.72
C SER A 127 -23.39 -7.47 -7.88
N MET A 128 -22.61 -6.60 -8.48
CA MET A 128 -21.21 -6.87 -8.73
C MET A 128 -20.40 -6.42 -7.52
N GLU A 129 -19.73 -7.38 -6.89
CA GLU A 129 -18.65 -7.05 -5.97
C GLU A 129 -17.41 -6.83 -6.80
N GLY A 130 -16.70 -5.73 -6.53
CA GLY A 130 -15.46 -5.41 -7.20
C GLY A 130 -14.33 -5.25 -6.20
N SER A 131 -13.16 -5.68 -6.60
CA SER A 131 -11.94 -5.42 -5.85
C SER A 131 -10.84 -4.95 -6.78
N MET A 132 -9.94 -4.16 -6.24
CA MET A 132 -8.77 -3.69 -6.98
C MET A 132 -7.57 -3.66 -6.04
N GLY A 133 -6.56 -4.46 -6.34
CA GLY A 133 -5.28 -4.40 -5.64
C GLY A 133 -4.44 -3.28 -6.22
N VAL A 134 -4.13 -2.28 -5.41
CA VAL A 134 -3.29 -1.14 -5.78
C VAL A 134 -1.92 -1.36 -5.16
N HIS A 135 -0.89 -1.48 -6.00
CA HIS A 135 0.45 -1.86 -5.57
C HIS A 135 1.38 -0.65 -5.51
N PHE A 136 2.14 -0.57 -4.44
CA PHE A 136 3.16 0.46 -4.26
C PHE A 136 4.50 -0.19 -4.01
N THR A 137 5.55 0.53 -4.36
CA THR A 137 6.92 0.14 -4.04
C THR A 137 7.54 1.23 -3.17
N PHE A 138 8.07 0.84 -2.02
CA PHE A 138 8.81 1.72 -1.12
C PHE A 138 10.24 1.23 -1.02
N ALA A 139 11.18 2.05 -1.46
CA ALA A 139 12.60 1.77 -1.27
C ALA A 139 13.12 2.68 -0.17
N TYR A 140 13.87 2.12 0.77
CA TYR A 140 14.46 2.90 1.87
C TYR A 140 15.75 2.24 2.34
N VAL A 141 16.54 3.00 3.08
CA VAL A 141 17.80 2.52 3.65
C VAL A 141 17.52 1.94 5.03
N LEU A 142 17.81 0.66 5.21
CA LEU A 142 17.73 -0.01 6.50
C LEU A 142 19.08 0.15 7.21
N ARG A 143 19.05 0.81 8.36
CA ARG A 143 20.23 0.95 9.22
C ARG A 143 20.00 0.12 10.47
N PRO A 144 20.86 -0.90 10.73
CA PRO A 144 20.64 -1.81 11.85
C PRO A 144 20.51 -1.10 13.21
N GLU A 145 21.22 0.00 13.40
CA GLU A 145 21.17 0.76 14.65
C GLU A 145 19.87 1.57 14.85
N GLN A 146 19.01 1.62 13.85
CA GLN A 146 17.74 2.37 13.89
C GLN A 146 16.49 1.51 13.96
N ILE A 147 16.66 0.22 14.09
CA ILE A 147 15.55 -0.73 14.21
C ILE A 147 15.02 -0.75 15.64
#